data_93538842b51909b35d15703427550b8f
#
_entry.id   93538842b51909b35d15703427550b8f
#
_cell.length_a   1.000
_cell.length_b   1.000
_cell.length_c   1.000
_cell.angle_alpha   90.00
_cell.angle_beta   90.00
_cell.angle_gamma   90.00
#
_symmetry.space_group_name_H-M   'P 1'
#
loop_
_entity.id
_entity.type
_entity.pdbx_description
1 polymer ?
#
loop_
_entity_poly.entity_id
_entity_poly.type
_entity_poly.pdbx_seq_one_letter_code
_entity_poly.pdbx_strand_id
1 'polypeptide(L)'
;MFGPVEFILAGVLVGFCVGITGVGGGSLMTPILISLFRIEPHIAIGTDLLYAAISKFCGSFVHAKKLNIVWPIVLWLAIGSIPASFATHWVLDNYLSQSTHYKAVLTMVLGFMLTITGLSIVFRNQIEKFFNKLRKDELPDMTEDLEKVQLQTSNKRKYIVMMGVILGVFVTLSSVGAGAFGIMALVIMFPNLPMIRIIGSDVVHAVLLTFVAGMGHMTSGNVDFHLLMWLLVGSIPAIIIGTLISSRLPEKIIRKVLGITLFALGVNFMLNPIKAKPVKPAETSQVIQISTVKNASV
;
A
#
# COMPACT_ATOMS: atom_id res chain seq x y z
N MET A 1 18.53 -15.60 12.38
CA MET A 1 17.12 -15.24 12.68
C MET A 1 17.11 -13.78 13.08
N PHE A 2 16.30 -12.96 12.44
CA PHE A 2 16.11 -11.57 12.85
C PHE A 2 15.32 -11.54 14.16
N GLY A 3 15.66 -10.64 15.07
CA GLY A 3 15.00 -10.51 16.36
C GLY A 3 14.03 -9.31 16.42
N PRO A 4 13.37 -9.11 17.55
CA PRO A 4 12.45 -7.99 17.74
C PRO A 4 13.05 -6.61 17.49
N VAL A 5 14.34 -6.46 17.81
CA VAL A 5 15.05 -5.16 17.69
C VAL A 5 15.16 -4.71 16.23
N GLU A 6 15.49 -5.63 15.31
CA GLU A 6 15.60 -5.32 13.90
C GLU A 6 14.24 -4.92 13.29
N PHE A 7 13.15 -5.54 13.74
CA PHE A 7 11.80 -5.18 13.30
C PHE A 7 11.37 -3.81 13.85
N ILE A 8 11.71 -3.49 15.10
CA ILE A 8 11.48 -2.16 15.69
C ILE A 8 12.26 -1.10 14.89
N LEU A 9 13.54 -1.36 14.57
CA LEU A 9 14.36 -0.42 13.78
C LEU A 9 13.81 -0.20 12.39
N ALA A 10 13.34 -1.26 11.72
CA ALA A 10 12.64 -1.13 10.44
C ALA A 10 11.36 -0.31 10.58
N GLY A 11 10.58 -0.55 11.63
CA GLY A 11 9.40 0.24 11.96
C GLY A 11 9.74 1.72 12.16
N VAL A 12 10.79 2.03 12.93
CA VAL A 12 11.25 3.41 13.17
C VAL A 12 11.65 4.08 11.85
N LEU A 13 12.46 3.42 11.03
CA LEU A 13 12.92 3.96 9.75
C LEU A 13 11.75 4.26 8.81
N VAL A 14 10.87 3.28 8.61
CA VAL A 14 9.71 3.44 7.72
C VAL A 14 8.73 4.45 8.30
N GLY A 15 8.42 4.36 9.60
CA GLY A 15 7.52 5.28 10.27
C GLY A 15 7.99 6.73 10.19
N PHE A 16 9.29 6.97 10.38
CA PHE A 16 9.89 8.30 10.25
C PHE A 16 9.76 8.85 8.82
N CYS A 17 10.10 8.02 7.81
CA CYS A 17 9.93 8.40 6.40
C CYS A 17 8.47 8.73 6.07
N VAL A 18 7.52 7.93 6.57
CA VAL A 18 6.07 8.15 6.39
C VAL A 18 5.63 9.45 7.05
N GLY A 19 6.08 9.70 8.29
CA GLY A 19 5.75 10.92 9.04
C GLY A 19 6.21 12.19 8.32
N ILE A 20 7.40 12.17 7.72
CA ILE A 20 7.95 13.33 7.00
C ILE A 20 7.27 13.52 5.64
N THR A 21 7.09 12.44 4.88
CA THR A 21 6.68 12.54 3.47
C THR A 21 5.17 12.49 3.28
N GLY A 22 4.42 11.99 4.26
CA GLY A 22 3.01 11.69 4.14
C GLY A 22 2.69 10.60 3.10
N VAL A 23 3.71 9.97 2.51
CA VAL A 23 3.56 8.82 1.60
C VAL A 23 3.26 7.60 2.46
N GLY A 24 2.15 6.95 2.22
CA GLY A 24 1.70 5.83 3.05
C GLY A 24 2.75 4.72 3.23
N GLY A 25 2.82 4.15 4.45
CA GLY A 25 3.82 3.14 4.87
C GLY A 25 3.94 1.91 3.99
N GLY A 26 2.84 1.46 3.37
CA GLY A 26 2.82 0.24 2.57
C GLY A 26 3.76 0.22 1.36
N SER A 27 4.13 1.40 0.82
CA SER A 27 5.08 1.43 -0.30
C SER A 27 6.52 1.11 0.10
N LEU A 28 6.89 1.23 1.38
CA LEU A 28 8.24 0.99 1.88
C LEU A 28 8.36 -0.31 2.66
N MET A 29 7.36 -0.64 3.48
CA MET A 29 7.47 -1.76 4.41
C MET A 29 7.53 -3.09 3.67
N THR A 30 6.60 -3.38 2.75
CA THR A 30 6.59 -4.62 1.98
C THR A 30 7.94 -4.93 1.31
N PRO A 31 8.57 -4.00 0.52
CA PRO A 31 9.86 -4.29 -0.10
C PRO A 31 10.99 -4.50 0.92
N ILE A 32 10.97 -3.83 2.06
CA ILE A 32 11.94 -4.04 3.14
C ILE A 32 11.78 -5.45 3.74
N LEU A 33 10.55 -5.86 4.03
CA LEU A 33 10.27 -7.18 4.58
C LEU A 33 10.73 -8.30 3.63
N ILE A 34 10.51 -8.14 2.34
CA ILE A 34 10.91 -9.13 1.34
C ILE A 34 12.42 -9.10 1.08
N SER A 35 13.02 -7.92 0.86
CA SER A 35 14.41 -7.81 0.42
C SER A 35 15.41 -7.99 1.55
N LEU A 36 15.15 -7.34 2.70
CA LEU A 36 16.08 -7.33 3.84
C LEU A 36 15.81 -8.51 4.77
N PHE A 37 14.56 -8.70 5.17
CA PHE A 37 14.21 -9.75 6.15
C PHE A 37 13.91 -11.11 5.53
N ARG A 38 13.85 -11.20 4.18
CA ARG A 38 13.61 -12.45 3.45
C ARG A 38 12.25 -13.09 3.79
N ILE A 39 11.29 -12.28 4.21
CA ILE A 39 9.94 -12.74 4.50
C ILE A 39 9.23 -13.08 3.19
N GLU A 40 8.41 -14.12 3.23
CA GLU A 40 7.65 -14.53 2.05
C GLU A 40 6.70 -13.43 1.56
N PRO A 41 6.56 -13.23 0.23
CA PRO A 41 5.80 -12.11 -0.33
C PRO A 41 4.38 -12.00 0.20
N HIS A 42 3.64 -13.12 0.31
CA HIS A 42 2.26 -13.12 0.79
C HIS A 42 2.14 -12.72 2.26
N ILE A 43 3.08 -13.17 3.12
CA ILE A 43 3.12 -12.77 4.54
C ILE A 43 3.52 -11.30 4.67
N ALA A 44 4.51 -10.86 3.89
CA ALA A 44 4.96 -9.47 3.90
C ALA A 44 3.82 -8.52 3.47
N ILE A 45 3.10 -8.84 2.40
CA ILE A 45 1.96 -8.05 1.89
C ILE A 45 0.82 -8.03 2.91
N GLY A 46 0.41 -9.20 3.42
CA GLY A 46 -0.69 -9.29 4.38
C GLY A 46 -0.40 -8.53 5.68
N THR A 47 0.80 -8.71 6.23
CA THR A 47 1.23 -8.00 7.45
C THR A 47 1.33 -6.50 7.22
N ASP A 48 1.87 -6.06 6.06
CA ASP A 48 2.01 -4.65 5.72
C ASP A 48 0.65 -3.97 5.47
N LEU A 49 -0.34 -4.67 4.93
CA LEU A 49 -1.70 -4.12 4.76
C LEU A 49 -2.31 -3.69 6.11
N LEU A 50 -2.22 -4.53 7.13
CA LEU A 50 -2.69 -4.18 8.48
C LEU A 50 -1.80 -3.11 9.14
N TYR A 51 -0.48 -3.23 8.98
CA TYR A 51 0.46 -2.20 9.40
C TYR A 51 0.12 -0.83 8.78
N ALA A 52 -0.13 -0.78 7.47
CA ALA A 52 -0.48 0.44 6.76
C ALA A 52 -1.83 1.02 7.22
N ALA A 53 -2.83 0.17 7.47
CA ALA A 53 -4.11 0.60 8.00
C ALA A 53 -3.97 1.28 9.36
N ILE A 54 -3.28 0.64 10.31
CA ILE A 54 -3.08 1.16 11.66
C ILE A 54 -2.19 2.42 11.64
N SER A 55 -1.08 2.38 10.91
CA SER A 55 -0.13 3.50 10.81
C SER A 55 -0.76 4.74 10.20
N LYS A 56 -1.55 4.59 9.13
CA LYS A 56 -2.27 5.70 8.49
C LYS A 56 -3.40 6.22 9.38
N PHE A 57 -4.11 5.33 10.07
CA PHE A 57 -5.13 5.73 11.02
C PHE A 57 -4.52 6.58 12.14
N CYS A 58 -3.44 6.13 12.78
CA CYS A 58 -2.73 6.91 13.79
C CYS A 58 -2.17 8.23 13.23
N GLY A 59 -1.55 8.20 12.04
CA GLY A 59 -1.02 9.39 11.38
C GLY A 59 -2.11 10.40 11.01
N SER A 60 -3.29 9.94 10.61
CA SER A 60 -4.42 10.80 10.28
C SER A 60 -5.00 11.53 11.50
N PHE A 61 -4.93 10.95 12.69
CA PHE A 61 -5.34 11.62 13.94
C PHE A 61 -4.49 12.86 14.25
N VAL A 62 -3.20 12.81 13.97
CA VAL A 62 -2.29 13.97 14.15
C VAL A 62 -2.66 15.11 13.19
N HIS A 63 -3.19 14.78 12.01
CA HIS A 63 -3.60 15.74 10.99
C HIS A 63 -5.12 16.00 10.94
N ALA A 64 -5.94 15.23 11.67
CA ALA A 64 -7.40 15.20 11.53
C ALA A 64 -8.09 16.57 11.63
N LYS A 65 -7.55 17.51 12.40
CA LYS A 65 -8.07 18.88 12.51
C LYS A 65 -7.89 19.73 11.24
N LYS A 66 -7.08 19.28 10.26
CA LYS A 66 -6.75 19.99 9.02
C LYS A 66 -7.17 19.28 7.74
N LEU A 67 -7.62 18.02 7.83
CA LEU A 67 -8.00 17.22 6.66
C LEU A 67 -9.44 17.54 6.26
N ASN A 68 -9.58 18.36 5.24
CA ASN A 68 -10.86 18.54 4.55
C ASN A 68 -11.13 17.32 3.68
N ILE A 69 -12.02 16.42 4.12
CA ILE A 69 -12.36 15.18 3.44
C ILE A 69 -13.53 15.42 2.50
N VAL A 70 -13.40 14.97 1.25
CA VAL A 70 -14.51 14.94 0.29
C VAL A 70 -15.16 13.55 0.32
N TRP A 71 -16.13 13.39 1.19
CA TRP A 71 -16.82 12.12 1.42
C TRP A 71 -17.38 11.45 0.16
N PRO A 72 -17.98 12.16 -0.81
CA PRO A 72 -18.44 11.55 -2.05
C PRO A 72 -17.33 10.83 -2.82
N ILE A 73 -16.10 11.38 -2.86
CA ILE A 73 -14.95 10.73 -3.50
C ILE A 73 -14.59 9.45 -2.75
N VAL A 74 -14.50 9.52 -1.40
CA VAL A 74 -14.19 8.36 -0.56
C VAL A 74 -15.20 7.23 -0.77
N LEU A 75 -16.49 7.57 -0.77
CA LEU A 75 -17.58 6.58 -0.94
C LEU A 75 -17.52 5.89 -2.31
N TRP A 76 -17.39 6.65 -3.40
CA TRP A 76 -17.34 6.06 -4.74
C TRP A 76 -16.08 5.24 -4.98
N LEU A 77 -14.93 5.67 -4.42
CA LEU A 77 -13.70 4.84 -4.41
C LEU A 77 -13.92 3.55 -3.61
N ALA A 78 -14.54 3.63 -2.44
CA ALA A 78 -14.79 2.47 -1.59
C ALA A 78 -15.77 1.47 -2.24
N ILE A 79 -16.82 1.96 -2.91
CA ILE A 79 -17.77 1.14 -3.67
C ILE A 79 -17.06 0.33 -4.77
N GLY A 80 -16.01 0.89 -5.39
CA GLY A 80 -15.19 0.15 -6.35
C GLY A 80 -14.16 -0.76 -5.68
N SER A 81 -13.41 -0.24 -4.73
CA SER A 81 -12.23 -0.90 -4.20
C SER A 81 -12.52 -2.03 -3.21
N ILE A 82 -13.54 -1.89 -2.36
CA ILE A 82 -13.87 -2.92 -1.36
C ILE A 82 -14.34 -4.22 -2.02
N PRO A 83 -15.33 -4.22 -2.94
CA PRO A 83 -15.72 -5.44 -3.64
C PRO A 83 -14.58 -6.03 -4.48
N ALA A 84 -13.78 -5.17 -5.13
CA ALA A 84 -12.64 -5.61 -5.91
C ALA A 84 -11.55 -6.27 -5.03
N SER A 85 -11.31 -5.74 -3.82
CA SER A 85 -10.41 -6.34 -2.84
C SER A 85 -10.87 -7.73 -2.41
N PHE A 86 -12.16 -7.89 -2.08
CA PHE A 86 -12.73 -9.19 -1.75
C PHE A 86 -12.63 -10.19 -2.91
N ALA A 87 -12.98 -9.74 -4.14
CA ALA A 87 -12.89 -10.59 -5.32
C ALA A 87 -11.43 -11.01 -5.59
N THR A 88 -10.48 -10.10 -5.46
CA THR A 88 -9.05 -10.37 -5.62
C THR A 88 -8.57 -11.38 -4.59
N HIS A 89 -8.96 -11.18 -3.33
CA HIS A 89 -8.60 -12.10 -2.25
C HIS A 89 -9.18 -13.51 -2.49
N TRP A 90 -10.45 -13.58 -2.90
CA TRP A 90 -11.07 -14.86 -3.26
C TRP A 90 -10.34 -15.58 -4.40
N VAL A 91 -9.92 -14.86 -5.44
CA VAL A 91 -9.11 -15.41 -6.54
C VAL A 91 -7.74 -15.88 -6.04
N LEU A 92 -7.10 -15.11 -5.16
CA LEU A 92 -5.83 -15.49 -4.55
C LEU A 92 -5.94 -16.82 -3.82
N ASP A 93 -6.94 -16.96 -2.95
CA ASP A 93 -7.09 -18.14 -2.10
C ASP A 93 -7.47 -19.42 -2.89
N ASN A 94 -8.39 -19.29 -3.85
CA ASN A 94 -8.93 -20.46 -4.52
C ASN A 94 -8.11 -20.91 -5.74
N TYR A 95 -7.38 -20.01 -6.39
CA TYR A 95 -6.71 -20.30 -7.66
C TYR A 95 -5.20 -20.11 -7.61
N LEU A 96 -4.71 -19.01 -7.01
CA LEU A 96 -3.30 -18.68 -7.06
C LEU A 96 -2.48 -19.31 -5.94
N SER A 97 -3.03 -19.44 -4.74
CA SER A 97 -2.30 -19.94 -3.56
C SER A 97 -1.68 -21.34 -3.79
N GLN A 98 -2.34 -22.16 -4.60
CA GLN A 98 -1.88 -23.51 -4.96
C GLN A 98 -0.91 -23.52 -6.15
N SER A 99 -0.71 -22.39 -6.83
CA SER A 99 0.14 -22.29 -8.00
C SER A 99 1.62 -22.14 -7.61
N THR A 100 2.51 -22.86 -8.33
CA THR A 100 3.97 -22.68 -8.22
C THR A 100 4.42 -21.27 -8.58
N HIS A 101 3.59 -20.52 -9.30
CA HIS A 101 3.87 -19.14 -9.73
C HIS A 101 3.38 -18.07 -8.75
N TYR A 102 2.67 -18.46 -7.67
CA TYR A 102 2.05 -17.52 -6.73
C TYR A 102 3.00 -16.42 -6.24
N LYS A 103 4.16 -16.82 -5.71
CA LYS A 103 5.17 -15.88 -5.19
C LYS A 103 5.72 -14.96 -6.29
N ALA A 104 5.91 -15.49 -7.50
CA ALA A 104 6.39 -14.71 -8.63
C ALA A 104 5.37 -13.67 -9.08
N VAL A 105 4.09 -14.03 -9.17
CA VAL A 105 3.00 -13.09 -9.53
C VAL A 105 2.92 -11.95 -8.52
N LEU A 106 2.88 -12.26 -7.22
CA LEU A 106 2.84 -11.23 -6.17
C LEU A 106 4.05 -10.28 -6.26
N THR A 107 5.25 -10.85 -6.47
CA THR A 107 6.49 -10.04 -6.56
C THR A 107 6.51 -9.18 -7.82
N MET A 108 6.00 -9.68 -8.96
CA MET A 108 5.88 -8.90 -10.19
C MET A 108 4.88 -7.73 -10.05
N VAL A 109 3.70 -8.00 -9.48
CA VAL A 109 2.69 -6.96 -9.24
C VAL A 109 3.22 -5.92 -8.25
N LEU A 110 3.88 -6.36 -7.18
CA LEU A 110 4.56 -5.47 -6.24
C LEU A 110 5.60 -4.60 -6.98
N GLY A 111 6.46 -5.20 -7.80
CA GLY A 111 7.47 -4.50 -8.59
C GLY A 111 6.85 -3.45 -9.51
N PHE A 112 5.79 -3.80 -10.22
CA PHE A 112 5.04 -2.88 -11.08
C PHE A 112 4.48 -1.70 -10.30
N MET A 113 3.80 -1.95 -9.17
CA MET A 113 3.22 -0.91 -8.34
C MET A 113 4.28 -0.02 -7.68
N LEU A 114 5.41 -0.59 -7.26
CA LEU A 114 6.54 0.20 -6.73
C LEU A 114 7.14 1.11 -7.79
N THR A 115 7.26 0.63 -9.03
CA THR A 115 7.78 1.40 -10.16
C THR A 115 6.89 2.61 -10.43
N ILE A 116 5.57 2.40 -10.56
CA ILE A 116 4.60 3.49 -10.77
C ILE A 116 4.60 4.45 -9.58
N THR A 117 4.61 3.93 -8.36
CA THR A 117 4.61 4.75 -7.14
C THR A 117 5.88 5.59 -7.05
N GLY A 118 7.05 5.00 -7.34
CA GLY A 118 8.33 5.71 -7.38
C GLY A 118 8.32 6.85 -8.41
N LEU A 119 7.84 6.58 -9.63
CA LEU A 119 7.66 7.61 -10.66
C LEU A 119 6.70 8.71 -10.19
N SER A 120 5.56 8.33 -9.61
CA SER A 120 4.56 9.29 -9.11
C SER A 120 5.14 10.24 -8.08
N ILE A 121 6.00 9.73 -7.18
CA ILE A 121 6.66 10.55 -6.15
C ILE A 121 7.71 11.47 -6.76
N VAL A 122 8.53 10.97 -7.68
CA VAL A 122 9.59 11.76 -8.34
C VAL A 122 8.99 12.90 -9.18
N PHE A 123 7.93 12.60 -9.94
CA PHE A 123 7.30 13.57 -10.85
C PHE A 123 6.19 14.40 -10.21
N ARG A 124 5.87 14.18 -8.95
CA ARG A 124 4.78 14.88 -8.24
C ARG A 124 4.84 16.40 -8.42
N ASN A 125 6.02 17.00 -8.25
CA ASN A 125 6.18 18.45 -8.36
C ASN A 125 5.95 18.96 -9.80
N GLN A 126 6.31 18.19 -10.82
CA GLN A 126 6.05 18.55 -12.22
C GLN A 126 4.56 18.42 -12.54
N ILE A 127 3.94 17.37 -12.06
CA ILE A 127 2.50 17.14 -12.20
C ILE A 127 1.73 18.26 -11.51
N GLU A 128 2.06 18.59 -10.28
CA GLU A 128 1.45 19.67 -9.52
C GLU A 128 1.60 21.04 -10.20
N LYS A 129 2.80 21.35 -10.72
CA LYS A 129 3.04 22.58 -11.50
C LYS A 129 2.25 22.61 -12.81
N PHE A 130 2.17 21.49 -13.52
CA PHE A 130 1.42 21.36 -14.76
C PHE A 130 -0.07 21.61 -14.53
N PHE A 131 -0.64 21.00 -13.49
CA PHE A 131 -2.05 21.21 -13.15
C PHE A 131 -2.32 22.59 -12.54
N ASN A 132 -1.39 23.15 -11.78
CA ASN A 132 -1.51 24.52 -11.30
C ASN A 132 -1.46 25.56 -12.45
N LYS A 133 -0.74 25.26 -13.53
CA LYS A 133 -0.72 26.11 -14.74
C LYS A 133 -2.02 26.00 -15.56
N LEU A 134 -2.70 24.85 -15.48
CA LEU A 134 -4.04 24.65 -16.07
C LEU A 134 -5.16 25.25 -15.20
N ARG A 135 -4.87 25.51 -13.95
CA ARG A 135 -5.77 26.12 -12.97
C ARG A 135 -5.78 27.63 -13.27
N LYS A 136 -6.82 28.11 -13.92
CA LYS A 136 -7.08 29.54 -14.03
C LYS A 136 -7.23 30.15 -12.63
N ASP A 137 -6.59 31.27 -12.40
CA ASP A 137 -6.30 32.05 -11.19
C ASP A 137 -7.47 32.43 -10.25
N GLU A 138 -8.46 31.61 -10.06
CA GLU A 138 -9.48 31.85 -9.04
C GLU A 138 -9.27 30.89 -7.87
N LEU A 139 -8.82 31.45 -6.73
CA LEU A 139 -8.94 30.79 -5.43
C LEU A 139 -10.44 30.67 -5.12
N PRO A 140 -11.04 29.47 -5.19
CA PRO A 140 -12.49 29.35 -4.96
C PRO A 140 -12.80 29.60 -3.48
N ASP A 141 -13.84 30.35 -3.23
CA ASP A 141 -14.40 30.54 -1.89
C ASP A 141 -14.84 29.17 -1.32
N MET A 142 -14.36 28.84 -0.11
CA MET A 142 -14.41 27.48 0.47
C MET A 142 -15.84 26.91 0.64
N THR A 143 -16.86 27.76 0.61
CA THR A 143 -18.28 27.37 0.78
C THR A 143 -18.98 27.05 -0.55
N GLU A 144 -18.66 27.77 -1.63
CA GLU A 144 -19.22 27.53 -2.97
C GLU A 144 -18.72 26.24 -3.62
N ASP A 145 -17.57 25.73 -3.16
CA ASP A 145 -16.86 24.60 -3.73
C ASP A 145 -17.48 23.22 -3.44
N LEU A 146 -18.19 23.04 -2.32
CA LEU A 146 -18.74 21.72 -1.95
C LEU A 146 -19.83 21.28 -2.92
N GLU A 147 -20.68 22.17 -3.37
CA GLU A 147 -21.76 21.85 -4.30
C GLU A 147 -21.22 21.58 -5.71
N LYS A 148 -20.27 22.37 -6.18
CA LYS A 148 -19.54 22.14 -7.45
C LYS A 148 -18.75 20.83 -7.42
N VAL A 149 -18.11 20.50 -6.31
CA VAL A 149 -17.37 19.25 -6.13
C VAL A 149 -18.34 18.06 -6.12
N GLN A 150 -19.50 18.20 -5.51
CA GLN A 150 -20.53 17.16 -5.48
C GLN A 150 -21.11 16.89 -6.87
N LEU A 151 -21.36 17.93 -7.67
CA LEU A 151 -21.77 17.83 -9.08
C LEU A 151 -20.68 17.19 -9.95
N GLN A 152 -19.43 17.61 -9.82
CA GLN A 152 -18.31 17.02 -10.55
C GLN A 152 -18.09 15.54 -10.19
N THR A 153 -18.24 15.19 -8.91
CA THR A 153 -18.12 13.82 -8.43
C THR A 153 -19.25 12.95 -9.01
N SER A 154 -20.47 13.49 -9.08
CA SER A 154 -21.61 12.81 -9.69
C SER A 154 -21.37 12.50 -11.17
N ASN A 155 -20.87 13.46 -11.94
CA ASN A 155 -20.58 13.29 -13.36
C ASN A 155 -19.42 12.33 -13.63
N LYS A 156 -18.46 12.25 -12.71
CA LYS A 156 -17.26 11.37 -12.82
C LYS A 156 -17.40 10.05 -12.05
N ARG A 157 -18.55 9.75 -11.49
CA ARG A 157 -18.83 8.58 -10.64
C ARG A 157 -18.26 7.27 -11.22
N LYS A 158 -18.53 7.00 -12.51
CA LYS A 158 -18.05 5.78 -13.17
C LYS A 158 -16.51 5.66 -13.16
N TYR A 159 -15.82 6.76 -13.42
CA TYR A 159 -14.35 6.79 -13.43
C TYR A 159 -13.77 6.63 -12.02
N ILE A 160 -14.42 7.21 -11.00
CA ILE A 160 -13.99 7.07 -9.60
C ILE A 160 -14.16 5.62 -9.15
N VAL A 161 -15.29 4.98 -9.46
CA VAL A 161 -15.53 3.56 -9.14
C VAL A 161 -14.51 2.67 -9.87
N MET A 162 -14.27 2.91 -11.17
CA MET A 162 -13.27 2.15 -11.93
C MET A 162 -11.87 2.31 -11.33
N MET A 163 -11.51 3.52 -10.92
CA MET A 163 -10.25 3.76 -10.22
C MET A 163 -10.20 3.03 -8.86
N GLY A 164 -11.34 3.02 -8.14
CA GLY A 164 -11.50 2.22 -6.93
C GLY A 164 -11.25 0.73 -7.19
N VAL A 165 -11.83 0.16 -8.25
CA VAL A 165 -11.59 -1.25 -8.63
C VAL A 165 -10.11 -1.51 -8.89
N ILE A 166 -9.45 -0.64 -9.66
CA ILE A 166 -8.01 -0.75 -9.94
C ILE A 166 -7.20 -0.73 -8.64
N LEU A 167 -7.47 0.25 -7.76
CA LEU A 167 -6.82 0.33 -6.45
C LEU A 167 -7.11 -0.90 -5.59
N GLY A 168 -8.35 -1.39 -5.57
CA GLY A 168 -8.74 -2.58 -4.81
C GLY A 168 -7.93 -3.81 -5.22
N VAL A 169 -7.79 -4.06 -6.52
CA VAL A 169 -7.00 -5.17 -7.04
C VAL A 169 -5.53 -5.01 -6.68
N PHE A 170 -4.90 -3.91 -7.09
CA PHE A 170 -3.46 -3.75 -6.94
C PHE A 170 -3.00 -3.60 -5.50
N VAL A 171 -3.75 -2.91 -4.64
CA VAL A 171 -3.41 -2.77 -3.22
C VAL A 171 -3.52 -4.10 -2.50
N THR A 172 -4.54 -4.90 -2.79
CA THR A 172 -4.67 -6.25 -2.21
C THR A 172 -3.52 -7.16 -2.61
N LEU A 173 -3.02 -7.05 -3.84
CA LEU A 173 -1.92 -7.88 -4.35
C LEU A 173 -0.53 -7.40 -3.92
N SER A 174 -0.36 -6.13 -3.56
CA SER A 174 0.98 -5.55 -3.35
C SER A 174 1.15 -4.74 -2.07
N SER A 175 0.07 -4.42 -1.36
CA SER A 175 0.05 -3.43 -0.27
C SER A 175 0.47 -2.01 -0.71
N VAL A 176 0.81 -1.80 -1.98
CA VAL A 176 1.31 -0.56 -2.55
C VAL A 176 0.25 0.09 -3.43
N GLY A 177 0.24 1.43 -3.49
CA GLY A 177 -0.65 2.19 -4.38
C GLY A 177 -1.67 3.04 -3.65
N ALA A 178 -2.19 2.62 -2.50
CA ALA A 178 -3.01 3.46 -1.65
C ALA A 178 -2.15 4.56 -1.00
N GLY A 179 -2.17 5.72 -1.56
CA GLY A 179 -1.36 6.89 -1.19
C GLY A 179 -0.82 7.59 -2.44
N ALA A 180 0.44 7.37 -2.82
CA ALA A 180 1.05 8.14 -3.90
C ALA A 180 0.34 7.98 -5.26
N PHE A 181 -0.02 6.76 -5.64
CA PHE A 181 -0.74 6.50 -6.88
C PHE A 181 -2.20 6.97 -6.80
N GLY A 182 -2.88 6.73 -5.67
CA GLY A 182 -4.24 7.21 -5.43
C GLY A 182 -4.34 8.74 -5.50
N ILE A 183 -3.43 9.44 -4.81
CA ILE A 183 -3.34 10.91 -4.86
C ILE A 183 -3.13 11.38 -6.30
N MET A 184 -2.18 10.78 -7.05
CA MET A 184 -1.90 11.16 -8.43
C MET A 184 -3.13 11.00 -9.33
N ALA A 185 -3.84 9.90 -9.22
CA ALA A 185 -5.06 9.64 -9.98
C ALA A 185 -6.16 10.65 -9.65
N LEU A 186 -6.34 10.97 -8.36
CA LEU A 186 -7.31 11.98 -7.93
C LEU A 186 -6.94 13.39 -8.42
N VAL A 187 -5.65 13.75 -8.44
CA VAL A 187 -5.18 15.04 -9.00
C VAL A 187 -5.53 15.15 -10.49
N ILE A 188 -5.34 14.09 -11.26
CA ILE A 188 -5.70 14.04 -12.69
C ILE A 188 -7.21 14.15 -12.87
N MET A 189 -8.00 13.46 -12.03
CA MET A 189 -9.46 13.46 -12.13
C MET A 189 -10.09 14.77 -11.65
N PHE A 190 -9.50 15.40 -10.64
CA PHE A 190 -10.00 16.60 -9.98
C PHE A 190 -8.94 17.71 -9.92
N PRO A 191 -8.50 18.25 -11.07
CA PRO A 191 -7.41 19.24 -11.10
C PRO A 191 -7.75 20.54 -10.35
N ASN A 192 -9.03 20.86 -10.20
CA ASN A 192 -9.49 22.08 -9.51
C ASN A 192 -9.66 21.89 -7.98
N LEU A 193 -9.50 20.65 -7.48
CA LEU A 193 -9.65 20.39 -6.06
C LEU A 193 -8.34 20.73 -5.30
N PRO A 194 -8.40 21.44 -4.15
CA PRO A 194 -7.23 21.70 -3.34
C PRO A 194 -6.51 20.40 -2.95
N MET A 195 -5.16 20.41 -3.03
CA MET A 195 -4.34 19.22 -2.75
C MET A 195 -4.62 18.63 -1.36
N ILE A 196 -4.88 19.48 -0.36
CA ILE A 196 -5.18 19.03 1.00
C ILE A 196 -6.46 18.19 1.08
N ARG A 197 -7.49 18.50 0.26
CA ARG A 197 -8.73 17.72 0.17
C ARG A 197 -8.50 16.40 -0.55
N ILE A 198 -7.66 16.40 -1.59
CA ILE A 198 -7.28 15.17 -2.31
C ILE A 198 -6.56 14.23 -1.35
N ILE A 199 -5.53 14.73 -0.65
CA ILE A 199 -4.75 13.93 0.31
C ILE A 199 -5.65 13.41 1.44
N GLY A 200 -6.51 14.27 2.01
CA GLY A 200 -7.43 13.87 3.08
C GLY A 200 -8.38 12.75 2.64
N SER A 201 -8.95 12.88 1.46
CA SER A 201 -9.87 11.86 0.91
C SER A 201 -9.15 10.55 0.58
N ASP A 202 -7.94 10.63 0.00
CA ASP A 202 -7.13 9.43 -0.30
C ASP A 202 -6.70 8.70 0.98
N VAL A 203 -6.27 9.41 2.01
CA VAL A 203 -5.84 8.79 3.29
C VAL A 203 -6.99 8.03 3.94
N VAL A 204 -8.18 8.61 4.01
CA VAL A 204 -9.36 7.93 4.59
C VAL A 204 -9.74 6.70 3.77
N HIS A 205 -9.81 6.84 2.43
CA HIS A 205 -10.05 5.69 1.55
C HIS A 205 -8.97 4.62 1.71
N ALA A 206 -7.70 5.02 1.78
CA ALA A 206 -6.58 4.09 1.93
C ALA A 206 -6.64 3.30 3.25
N VAL A 207 -7.03 3.93 4.37
CA VAL A 207 -7.25 3.24 5.65
C VAL A 207 -8.33 2.16 5.50
N LEU A 208 -9.48 2.51 4.91
CA LEU A 208 -10.57 1.56 4.71
C LEU A 208 -10.14 0.39 3.81
N LEU A 209 -9.52 0.69 2.68
CA LEU A 209 -9.10 -0.33 1.73
C LEU A 209 -8.01 -1.25 2.30
N THR A 210 -6.96 -0.69 2.92
CA THR A 210 -5.87 -1.51 3.48
C THR A 210 -6.33 -2.33 4.68
N PHE A 211 -7.30 -1.82 5.46
CA PHE A 211 -7.91 -2.59 6.54
C PHE A 211 -8.70 -3.79 5.99
N VAL A 212 -9.58 -3.57 5.01
CA VAL A 212 -10.37 -4.65 4.40
C VAL A 212 -9.48 -5.67 3.71
N ALA A 213 -8.49 -5.23 2.93
CA ALA A 213 -7.55 -6.12 2.26
C ALA A 213 -6.70 -6.91 3.27
N GLY A 214 -6.23 -6.25 4.34
CA GLY A 214 -5.46 -6.89 5.42
C GLY A 214 -6.28 -7.92 6.20
N MET A 215 -7.56 -7.64 6.46
CA MET A 215 -8.48 -8.62 7.06
C MET A 215 -8.66 -9.85 6.15
N GLY A 216 -8.76 -9.65 4.83
CA GLY A 216 -8.77 -10.77 3.88
C GLY A 216 -7.51 -11.62 4.01
N HIS A 217 -6.32 -11.03 3.96
CA HIS A 217 -5.07 -11.75 4.15
C HIS A 217 -4.94 -12.41 5.52
N MET A 218 -5.53 -11.82 6.55
CA MET A 218 -5.57 -12.41 7.90
C MET A 218 -6.38 -13.72 7.92
N THR A 219 -7.52 -13.77 7.24
CA THR A 219 -8.35 -14.99 7.18
C THR A 219 -7.65 -16.15 6.47
N SER A 220 -6.73 -15.85 5.54
CA SER A 220 -5.90 -16.83 4.84
C SER A 220 -4.61 -17.19 5.58
N GLY A 221 -4.41 -16.69 6.80
CA GLY A 221 -3.20 -16.94 7.58
C GLY A 221 -1.93 -16.23 7.04
N ASN A 222 -2.09 -15.24 6.17
CA ASN A 222 -1.00 -14.48 5.55
C ASN A 222 -0.56 -13.26 6.38
N VAL A 223 -0.82 -13.24 7.68
CA VAL A 223 -0.42 -12.15 8.58
C VAL A 223 0.40 -12.69 9.73
N ASP A 224 1.60 -12.16 9.90
CA ASP A 224 2.43 -12.42 11.07
C ASP A 224 2.19 -11.32 12.12
N PHE A 225 1.41 -11.65 13.15
CA PHE A 225 1.07 -10.71 14.22
C PHE A 225 2.27 -10.33 15.09
N HIS A 226 3.22 -11.25 15.28
CA HIS A 226 4.43 -10.96 16.04
C HIS A 226 5.27 -9.90 15.32
N LEU A 227 5.48 -10.08 14.03
CA LEU A 227 6.13 -9.10 13.17
C LEU A 227 5.37 -7.76 13.19
N LEU A 228 4.04 -7.78 12.97
CA LEU A 228 3.18 -6.60 12.97
C LEU A 228 3.34 -5.77 14.24
N MET A 229 3.30 -6.41 15.41
CA MET A 229 3.42 -5.72 16.69
C MET A 229 4.76 -5.00 16.85
N TRP A 230 5.89 -5.64 16.53
CA TRP A 230 7.20 -5.00 16.63
C TRP A 230 7.39 -3.86 15.65
N LEU A 231 6.87 -4.00 14.43
CA LEU A 231 6.86 -2.93 13.45
C LEU A 231 6.05 -1.71 13.94
N LEU A 232 4.88 -1.93 14.55
CA LEU A 232 4.03 -0.85 15.07
C LEU A 232 4.66 -0.16 16.29
N VAL A 233 5.29 -0.91 17.18
CA VAL A 233 6.01 -0.34 18.35
C VAL A 233 7.08 0.64 17.89
N GLY A 234 7.82 0.34 16.82
CA GLY A 234 8.80 1.25 16.25
C GLY A 234 8.19 2.39 15.46
N SER A 235 7.18 2.10 14.64
CA SER A 235 6.70 3.06 13.65
C SER A 235 5.76 4.12 14.21
N ILE A 236 4.87 3.80 15.14
CA ILE A 236 3.90 4.79 15.66
C ILE A 236 4.59 6.00 16.29
N PRO A 237 5.55 5.83 17.24
CA PRO A 237 6.30 6.96 17.76
C PRO A 237 7.08 7.71 16.66
N ALA A 238 7.69 6.96 15.73
CA ALA A 238 8.48 7.54 14.66
C ALA A 238 7.64 8.36 13.66
N ILE A 239 6.41 7.93 13.34
CA ILE A 239 5.45 8.69 12.52
C ILE A 239 5.13 10.02 13.21
N ILE A 240 4.83 10.00 14.50
CA ILE A 240 4.49 11.21 15.26
C ILE A 240 5.67 12.19 15.23
N ILE A 241 6.87 11.71 15.57
CA ILE A 241 8.10 12.53 15.56
C ILE A 241 8.38 13.05 14.15
N GLY A 242 8.33 12.18 13.14
CA GLY A 242 8.56 12.56 11.73
C GLY A 242 7.59 13.65 11.27
N THR A 243 6.31 13.53 11.63
CA THR A 243 5.28 14.51 11.30
C THR A 243 5.53 15.86 11.97
N LEU A 244 5.93 15.87 13.25
CA LEU A 244 6.22 17.10 14.01
C LEU A 244 7.46 17.83 13.46
N ILE A 245 8.46 17.09 12.97
CA ILE A 245 9.73 17.65 12.47
C ILE A 245 9.65 17.91 10.95
N SER A 246 8.64 17.41 10.26
CA SER A 246 8.52 17.47 8.78
C SER A 246 8.70 18.89 8.22
N SER A 247 8.18 19.91 8.91
CA SER A 247 8.32 21.32 8.50
C SER A 247 9.76 21.87 8.53
N ARG A 248 10.67 21.20 9.26
CA ARG A 248 12.08 21.61 9.41
C ARG A 248 13.03 20.86 8.47
N LEU A 249 12.56 19.83 7.82
CA LEU A 249 13.38 18.94 6.97
C LEU A 249 13.17 19.27 5.49
N PRO A 250 14.19 19.04 4.64
CA PRO A 250 14.08 19.25 3.20
C PRO A 250 13.23 18.12 2.55
N GLU A 251 11.91 18.20 2.76
CA GLU A 251 10.93 17.21 2.30
C GLU A 251 11.12 16.82 0.82
N LYS A 252 11.48 17.78 -0.03
CA LYS A 252 11.70 17.56 -1.46
C LYS A 252 12.82 16.55 -1.74
N ILE A 253 13.91 16.62 -0.95
CA ILE A 253 15.07 15.71 -1.11
C ILE A 253 14.66 14.32 -0.63
N ILE A 254 14.05 14.21 0.54
CA ILE A 254 13.62 12.94 1.12
C ILE A 254 12.64 12.23 0.19
N ARG A 255 11.64 12.92 -0.33
CA ARG A 255 10.70 12.38 -1.32
C ARG A 255 11.40 11.91 -2.60
N LYS A 256 12.36 12.69 -3.11
CA LYS A 256 13.08 12.31 -4.33
C LYS A 256 13.92 11.06 -4.12
N VAL A 257 14.66 10.99 -3.02
CA VAL A 257 15.46 9.79 -2.65
C VAL A 257 14.54 8.58 -2.52
N LEU A 258 13.44 8.74 -1.77
CA LEU A 258 12.44 7.69 -1.59
C LEU A 258 11.87 7.20 -2.92
N GLY A 259 11.44 8.11 -3.79
CA GLY A 259 10.88 7.77 -5.10
C GLY A 259 11.87 7.02 -5.98
N ILE A 260 13.15 7.44 -6.01
CA ILE A 260 14.21 6.75 -6.76
C ILE A 260 14.46 5.34 -6.18
N THR A 261 14.51 5.21 -4.85
CA THR A 261 14.70 3.90 -4.19
C THR A 261 13.54 2.96 -4.51
N LEU A 262 12.29 3.43 -4.43
CA LEU A 262 11.11 2.62 -4.77
C LEU A 262 11.11 2.22 -6.25
N PHE A 263 11.48 3.13 -7.14
CA PHE A 263 11.61 2.84 -8.57
C PHE A 263 12.66 1.75 -8.82
N ALA A 264 13.86 1.88 -8.24
CA ALA A 264 14.93 0.90 -8.40
C ALA A 264 14.54 -0.48 -7.84
N LEU A 265 13.91 -0.54 -6.66
CA LEU A 265 13.39 -1.78 -6.08
C LEU A 265 12.26 -2.37 -6.92
N GLY A 266 11.37 -1.54 -7.47
CA GLY A 266 10.30 -1.98 -8.35
C GLY A 266 10.83 -2.65 -9.60
N VAL A 267 11.77 -2.02 -10.29
CA VAL A 267 12.44 -2.59 -11.46
C VAL A 267 13.16 -3.90 -11.10
N ASN A 268 13.86 -3.94 -9.96
CA ASN A 268 14.54 -5.15 -9.52
C ASN A 268 13.56 -6.32 -9.29
N PHE A 269 12.41 -6.09 -8.64
CA PHE A 269 11.40 -7.12 -8.44
C PHE A 269 10.72 -7.58 -9.74
N MET A 270 10.59 -6.69 -10.74
CA MET A 270 10.07 -7.08 -12.05
C MET A 270 11.06 -7.96 -12.82
N LEU A 271 12.36 -7.64 -12.76
CA LEU A 271 13.40 -8.38 -13.47
C LEU A 271 13.75 -9.70 -12.76
N ASN A 272 13.68 -9.72 -11.44
CA ASN A 272 14.05 -10.86 -10.59
C ASN A 272 12.89 -11.29 -9.67
N PRO A 273 11.77 -11.77 -10.21
CA PRO A 273 10.65 -12.21 -9.38
C PRO A 273 11.06 -13.42 -8.53
N ILE A 274 10.60 -13.45 -7.28
CA ILE A 274 10.89 -14.54 -6.36
C ILE A 274 10.13 -15.78 -6.82
N LYS A 275 10.89 -16.78 -7.27
CA LYS A 275 10.35 -18.09 -7.67
C LYS A 275 10.21 -18.99 -6.45
N ALA A 276 9.18 -19.84 -6.43
CA ALA A 276 9.11 -20.91 -5.46
C ALA A 276 10.33 -21.84 -5.67
N LYS A 277 11.03 -22.19 -4.59
CA LYS A 277 12.06 -23.24 -4.68
C LYS A 277 11.37 -24.52 -5.16
N PRO A 278 11.88 -25.19 -6.21
CA PRO A 278 11.33 -26.49 -6.58
C PRO A 278 11.45 -27.42 -5.37
N VAL A 279 10.34 -28.02 -4.97
CA VAL A 279 10.34 -29.06 -3.94
C VAL A 279 11.22 -30.20 -4.49
N LYS A 280 12.36 -30.45 -3.84
CA LYS A 280 13.20 -31.58 -4.23
C LYS A 280 12.39 -32.86 -4.03
N PRO A 281 12.34 -33.77 -5.04
CA PRO A 281 11.52 -35.00 -4.97
C PRO A 281 11.92 -36.02 -3.88
N ALA A 282 12.96 -35.72 -3.09
CA ALA A 282 13.56 -36.64 -2.14
C ALA A 282 12.77 -36.93 -0.87
N GLU A 283 11.83 -36.09 -0.46
CA GLU A 283 11.08 -36.31 0.79
C GLU A 283 9.81 -37.15 0.59
N THR A 284 9.25 -37.17 -0.60
CA THR A 284 8.04 -37.98 -0.88
C THR A 284 8.33 -39.48 -0.85
N SER A 285 9.56 -39.89 -1.17
CA SER A 285 9.96 -41.32 -1.18
C SER A 285 10.12 -41.91 0.23
N GLN A 286 10.49 -41.09 1.23
CA GLN A 286 10.63 -41.60 2.60
C GLN A 286 9.29 -41.73 3.31
N VAL A 287 8.33 -40.88 3.02
CA VAL A 287 6.98 -40.96 3.63
C VAL A 287 6.21 -42.19 3.09
N ILE A 288 6.38 -42.50 1.81
CA ILE A 288 5.76 -43.70 1.21
C ILE A 288 6.39 -45.00 1.73
N GLN A 289 7.70 -45.05 1.97
CA GLN A 289 8.37 -46.23 2.55
C GLN A 289 7.97 -46.48 4.01
N ILE A 290 7.76 -45.43 4.81
CA ILE A 290 7.33 -45.56 6.21
C ILE A 290 5.86 -46.04 6.30
N SER A 291 5.00 -45.64 5.35
CA SER A 291 3.61 -46.08 5.31
C SER A 291 3.46 -47.53 4.83
N THR A 292 4.32 -48.01 3.93
CA THR A 292 4.32 -49.41 3.44
C THR A 292 4.88 -50.40 4.47
N VAL A 293 5.86 -49.99 5.24
CA VAL A 293 6.42 -50.83 6.33
C VAL A 293 5.45 -50.98 7.50
N LYS A 294 4.65 -49.95 7.77
CA LYS A 294 3.67 -49.99 8.86
C LYS A 294 2.42 -50.82 8.54
N ASN A 295 2.09 -51.02 7.27
CA ASN A 295 0.98 -51.88 6.82
C ASN A 295 1.38 -53.31 6.58
N ALA A 296 2.67 -53.66 6.64
CA ALA A 296 3.18 -55.05 6.49
C ALA A 296 3.43 -55.75 7.82
N SER A 297 3.15 -55.08 8.96
CA SER A 297 3.37 -55.58 10.32
C SER A 297 2.08 -55.74 11.14
N VAL A 298 0.92 -55.91 10.50
CA VAL A 298 -0.36 -56.25 11.14
C VAL A 298 -0.84 -57.63 10.59
#